data_e1c193821e54f658fe1c311f6433c43d
#
_entry.id   e1c193821e54f658fe1c311f6433c43d
#
_cell.length_a   1.000
_cell.length_b   1.000
_cell.length_c   1.000
_cell.angle_alpha   90.00
_cell.angle_beta   90.00
_cell.angle_gamma   90.00
#
_symmetry.space_group_name_H-M   'P 1'
#
loop_
_entity.id
_entity.type
_entity.pdbx_description
1 polymer ?
#
loop_
_entity_poly.entity_id
_entity_poly.type
_entity_poly.pdbx_seq_one_letter_code
_entity_poly.pdbx_strand_id
1 'polypeptide(L)'
;MKMNKIIVSLFAAGVMTSPLAHATNGYLPTGYGVKNEAMGGASIALPLDSLAAANNPAGMVMVGDHVDFALTWFKPNRTAEITGNICGPGCSLDGTYDGNGRSNFFIPDFGYNKMISSDTSVGVSVYGNGGMNTQYNTNPFAPFGSTGNAGINLSQLFVAPTWSKKINPTNAVGVSLNLAYQMFSATGLGAFDNPAFSSNPGSVTDNGTDTSTGYGVRVGWTGEVTPMVTLGATYQSKTKMGKFSNYSGLFAGQGSFDIPSNYGVGIAVKATPATTVAFDIERVNYEDVPAVSTTFTSVPPGFGGTGPQLGASDGPGFGWKNITTLKLGVSYVYDPKLTLRAGFNHCDQPIPDSQTLLNILAPGVVQNHLSLGATWILANNSELSVAYVHAFQQTVNGSGSIPPQLGGGEANLTMHEDSIGVSYGW
;
A
#
# COMPACT_ATOMS: atom_id res chain seq x y z
N MET A 1 -12.53 -23.42 -20.94
CA MET A 1 -11.19 -23.64 -20.38
C MET A 1 -11.32 -24.31 -19.02
N LYS A 2 -10.81 -25.54 -18.81
CA LYS A 2 -10.88 -26.18 -17.47
C LYS A 2 -9.71 -25.64 -16.63
N MET A 3 -10.00 -24.74 -15.74
CA MET A 3 -9.02 -24.24 -14.77
C MET A 3 -8.54 -25.41 -13.89
N ASN A 4 -7.24 -25.59 -13.76
CA ASN A 4 -6.68 -26.70 -13.00
C ASN A 4 -6.96 -26.44 -11.50
N LYS A 5 -7.77 -27.28 -10.86
CA LYS A 5 -8.19 -27.13 -9.45
C LYS A 5 -6.99 -27.02 -8.49
N ILE A 6 -5.85 -27.59 -8.86
CA ILE A 6 -4.60 -27.52 -8.07
C ILE A 6 -4.07 -26.08 -8.03
N ILE A 7 -4.06 -25.34 -9.17
CA ILE A 7 -3.58 -23.97 -9.24
C ILE A 7 -4.46 -23.04 -8.39
N VAL A 8 -5.80 -23.22 -8.48
CA VAL A 8 -6.74 -22.45 -7.67
C VAL A 8 -6.58 -22.72 -6.18
N SER A 9 -6.36 -23.99 -5.80
CA SER A 9 -6.15 -24.37 -4.39
C SER A 9 -4.81 -23.86 -3.84
N LEU A 10 -3.75 -23.87 -4.63
CA LEU A 10 -2.44 -23.33 -4.24
C LEU A 10 -2.47 -21.81 -4.10
N PHE A 11 -3.18 -21.12 -5.01
CA PHE A 11 -3.38 -19.68 -4.93
C PHE A 11 -4.19 -19.30 -3.69
N ALA A 12 -5.33 -19.97 -3.44
CA ALA A 12 -6.15 -19.73 -2.25
C ALA A 12 -5.38 -19.99 -0.95
N ALA A 13 -4.56 -21.04 -0.91
CA ALA A 13 -3.69 -21.33 0.25
C ALA A 13 -2.59 -20.26 0.42
N GLY A 14 -1.97 -19.79 -0.68
CA GLY A 14 -0.95 -18.73 -0.66
C GLY A 14 -1.50 -17.40 -0.15
N VAL A 15 -2.69 -17.00 -0.59
CA VAL A 15 -3.37 -15.77 -0.14
C VAL A 15 -3.68 -15.82 1.37
N MET A 16 -3.98 -17.00 1.92
CA MET A 16 -4.37 -17.13 3.33
C MET A 16 -3.20 -17.20 4.32
N THR A 17 -1.98 -17.49 3.86
CA THR A 17 -0.84 -17.79 4.75
C THR A 17 0.31 -16.80 4.65
N SER A 18 0.35 -15.95 3.64
CA SER A 18 1.42 -14.95 3.47
C SER A 18 1.02 -13.62 4.08
N PRO A 19 1.86 -12.97 4.89
CA PRO A 19 1.65 -11.57 5.24
C PRO A 19 1.75 -10.74 3.96
N LEU A 20 0.63 -10.18 3.52
CA LEU A 20 0.56 -9.28 2.38
C LEU A 20 0.97 -7.89 2.86
N ALA A 21 2.15 -7.41 2.51
CA ALA A 21 2.58 -6.06 2.83
C ALA A 21 3.23 -5.41 1.61
N HIS A 22 2.61 -4.38 1.10
CA HIS A 22 3.22 -3.40 0.20
C HIS A 22 3.30 -2.07 0.93
N ALA A 23 4.40 -1.34 0.82
CA ALA A 23 4.49 0.02 1.30
C ALA A 23 5.46 0.77 0.39
N THR A 24 4.96 1.67 -0.46
CA THR A 24 5.78 2.41 -1.42
C THR A 24 5.31 3.86 -1.58
N ASN A 25 4.01 4.10 -1.73
CA ASN A 25 3.39 5.43 -1.69
C ASN A 25 2.68 5.60 -0.33
N GLY A 26 3.46 5.78 0.75
CA GLY A 26 3.01 5.55 2.10
C GLY A 26 2.85 4.05 2.35
N TYR A 27 1.63 3.55 2.60
CA TYR A 27 1.38 2.11 2.72
C TYR A 27 0.66 1.49 1.50
N LEU A 28 0.40 2.27 0.45
CA LEU A 28 -0.16 1.77 -0.81
C LEU A 28 0.95 1.43 -1.82
N PRO A 29 0.76 0.44 -2.71
CA PRO A 29 1.78 0.07 -3.70
C PRO A 29 1.97 1.16 -4.77
N THR A 30 3.09 1.11 -5.49
CA THR A 30 3.35 1.98 -6.65
C THR A 30 2.35 1.75 -7.77
N GLY A 31 1.91 0.51 -7.95
CA GLY A 31 0.94 0.07 -8.95
C GLY A 31 0.46 -1.34 -8.67
N TYR A 32 -0.55 -1.81 -9.37
CA TYR A 32 -1.14 -3.13 -9.22
C TYR A 32 -0.90 -3.96 -10.47
N GLY A 33 -0.30 -5.16 -10.29
CA GLY A 33 0.10 -6.05 -11.36
C GLY A 33 1.51 -5.78 -11.89
N VAL A 34 2.23 -6.86 -12.22
CA VAL A 34 3.66 -6.86 -12.59
C VAL A 34 3.97 -5.96 -13.79
N LYS A 35 3.09 -5.93 -14.82
CA LYS A 35 3.27 -5.06 -15.97
C LYS A 35 3.14 -3.58 -15.60
N ASN A 36 2.24 -3.26 -14.66
CA ASN A 36 2.05 -1.91 -14.18
C ASN A 36 3.19 -1.47 -13.26
N GLU A 37 3.65 -2.33 -12.36
CA GLU A 37 4.83 -2.08 -11.53
C GLU A 37 6.06 -1.74 -12.39
N ALA A 38 6.26 -2.48 -13.50
CA ALA A 38 7.34 -2.22 -14.47
C ALA A 38 7.24 -0.84 -15.16
N MET A 39 6.07 -0.21 -15.12
CA MET A 39 5.79 1.14 -15.66
C MET A 39 5.86 2.24 -14.58
N GLY A 40 6.42 1.95 -13.39
CA GLY A 40 6.37 2.88 -12.26
C GLY A 40 4.95 3.14 -11.73
N GLY A 41 4.01 2.26 -12.05
CA GLY A 41 2.60 2.38 -11.69
C GLY A 41 1.77 3.23 -12.65
N ALA A 42 2.32 3.76 -13.74
CA ALA A 42 1.60 4.59 -14.71
C ALA A 42 0.73 3.74 -15.64
N SER A 43 -0.59 3.70 -15.39
CA SER A 43 -1.54 2.89 -16.17
C SER A 43 -2.99 3.37 -16.14
N ILE A 44 -3.30 4.54 -15.60
CA ILE A 44 -4.68 5.07 -15.56
C ILE A 44 -5.27 5.20 -16.97
N ALA A 45 -4.44 5.60 -17.95
CA ALA A 45 -4.82 5.68 -19.37
C ALA A 45 -4.31 4.50 -20.22
N LEU A 46 -3.59 3.53 -19.63
CA LEU A 46 -2.93 2.43 -20.33
C LEU A 46 -3.21 1.09 -19.61
N PRO A 47 -4.35 0.44 -19.86
CA PRO A 47 -4.63 -0.88 -19.29
C PRO A 47 -3.67 -1.92 -19.89
N LEU A 48 -3.05 -2.75 -19.04
CA LEU A 48 -1.97 -3.66 -19.43
C LEU A 48 -2.32 -5.16 -19.29
N ASP A 49 -3.25 -5.49 -18.37
CA ASP A 49 -3.65 -6.85 -18.04
C ASP A 49 -4.99 -6.88 -17.30
N SER A 50 -5.41 -8.05 -16.83
CA SER A 50 -6.67 -8.23 -16.10
C SER A 50 -6.67 -7.69 -14.66
N LEU A 51 -5.57 -7.08 -14.20
CA LEU A 51 -5.50 -6.30 -12.98
C LEU A 51 -5.79 -4.80 -13.21
N ALA A 52 -6.10 -4.40 -14.44
CA ALA A 52 -6.41 -3.02 -14.80
C ALA A 52 -7.52 -2.39 -13.93
N ALA A 53 -8.46 -3.20 -13.41
CA ALA A 53 -9.52 -2.72 -12.52
C ALA A 53 -8.99 -2.09 -11.23
N ALA A 54 -7.84 -2.54 -10.73
CA ALA A 54 -7.19 -1.99 -9.55
C ALA A 54 -6.63 -0.58 -9.77
N ASN A 55 -6.35 -0.20 -11.03
CA ASN A 55 -5.85 1.11 -11.42
C ASN A 55 -6.97 1.99 -12.01
N ASN A 56 -7.66 1.47 -13.04
CA ASN A 56 -8.81 2.13 -13.68
C ASN A 56 -9.77 1.08 -14.24
N PRO A 57 -10.97 0.88 -13.65
CA PRO A 57 -11.90 -0.18 -14.07
C PRO A 57 -12.39 -0.02 -15.53
N ALA A 58 -12.36 1.18 -16.11
CA ALA A 58 -12.69 1.38 -17.51
C ALA A 58 -11.75 0.62 -18.46
N GLY A 59 -10.52 0.32 -18.01
CA GLY A 59 -9.53 -0.39 -18.80
C GLY A 59 -9.88 -1.86 -19.08
N MET A 60 -10.72 -2.49 -18.27
CA MET A 60 -11.02 -3.92 -18.39
C MET A 60 -11.62 -4.30 -19.76
N VAL A 61 -12.50 -3.47 -20.31
CA VAL A 61 -13.09 -3.72 -21.64
C VAL A 61 -12.08 -3.55 -22.79
N MET A 62 -10.92 -2.97 -22.51
CA MET A 62 -9.83 -2.78 -23.50
C MET A 62 -8.84 -3.95 -23.48
N VAL A 63 -8.73 -4.65 -22.37
CA VAL A 63 -7.83 -5.81 -22.20
C VAL A 63 -8.36 -7.04 -22.98
N GLY A 64 -9.68 -7.19 -23.12
CA GLY A 64 -10.27 -8.35 -23.76
C GLY A 64 -10.36 -9.57 -22.82
N ASP A 65 -10.59 -10.77 -23.37
CA ASP A 65 -10.57 -12.02 -22.60
C ASP A 65 -9.15 -12.27 -22.11
N HIS A 66 -8.95 -12.26 -20.79
CA HIS A 66 -7.62 -12.39 -20.22
C HIS A 66 -7.64 -12.91 -18.79
N VAL A 67 -6.62 -13.68 -18.43
CA VAL A 67 -6.39 -14.19 -17.07
C VAL A 67 -4.93 -13.97 -16.72
N ASP A 68 -4.67 -13.44 -15.54
CA ASP A 68 -3.31 -13.27 -15.01
C ASP A 68 -3.18 -13.85 -13.62
N PHE A 69 -2.03 -14.47 -13.36
CA PHE A 69 -1.54 -14.81 -12.04
C PHE A 69 -0.20 -14.12 -11.84
N ALA A 70 0.00 -13.52 -10.67
CA ALA A 70 1.24 -12.89 -10.32
C ALA A 70 1.67 -13.24 -8.91
N LEU A 71 2.97 -13.16 -8.68
CA LEU A 71 3.59 -13.25 -7.36
C LEU A 71 4.71 -12.23 -7.29
N THR A 72 4.65 -11.30 -6.34
CA THR A 72 5.69 -10.33 -6.07
C THR A 72 6.38 -10.66 -4.75
N TRP A 73 7.71 -10.81 -4.76
CA TRP A 73 8.55 -10.80 -3.58
C TRP A 73 8.91 -9.35 -3.26
N PHE A 74 8.55 -8.91 -2.05
CA PHE A 74 8.79 -7.55 -1.54
C PHE A 74 9.69 -7.59 -0.33
N LYS A 75 10.73 -6.75 -0.33
CA LYS A 75 11.76 -6.71 0.72
C LYS A 75 12.03 -5.27 1.15
N PRO A 76 11.29 -4.74 2.13
CA PRO A 76 11.60 -3.46 2.75
C PRO A 76 12.75 -3.60 3.76
N ASN A 77 13.58 -2.56 3.86
CA ASN A 77 14.62 -2.40 4.89
C ASN A 77 14.33 -1.12 5.67
N ARG A 78 14.20 -1.23 6.99
CA ARG A 78 13.71 -0.16 7.88
C ARG A 78 14.59 -0.05 9.11
N THR A 79 15.01 1.19 9.41
CA THR A 79 15.80 1.51 10.60
C THR A 79 15.22 2.75 11.28
N ALA A 80 15.13 2.72 12.59
CA ALA A 80 14.85 3.88 13.42
C ALA A 80 16.07 4.21 14.27
N GLU A 81 16.37 5.49 14.42
CA GLU A 81 17.41 5.99 15.31
C GLU A 81 16.79 7.01 16.27
N ILE A 82 17.01 6.85 17.57
CA ILE A 82 16.57 7.83 18.57
C ILE A 82 17.80 8.49 19.18
N THR A 83 17.76 9.82 19.29
CA THR A 83 18.88 10.63 19.79
C THR A 83 18.38 11.72 20.74
N GLY A 84 19.17 12.00 21.78
CA GLY A 84 18.92 13.10 22.71
C GLY A 84 17.76 12.86 23.68
N ASN A 85 17.34 11.61 23.87
CA ASN A 85 16.25 11.27 24.80
C ASN A 85 16.77 11.07 26.21
N ILE A 86 16.12 11.70 27.19
CA ILE A 86 16.41 11.55 28.62
C ILE A 86 15.06 11.38 29.36
N CYS A 87 14.60 10.14 29.51
CA CYS A 87 13.31 9.82 30.14
C CYS A 87 13.36 9.70 31.65
N GLY A 88 14.55 9.90 32.28
CA GLY A 88 14.75 9.85 33.73
C GLY A 88 16.17 9.43 34.12
N PRO A 89 16.49 9.34 35.40
CA PRO A 89 17.79 8.85 35.83
C PRO A 89 18.08 7.43 35.33
N GLY A 90 19.05 7.28 34.42
CA GLY A 90 19.40 6.01 33.79
C GLY A 90 18.40 5.49 32.76
N CYS A 91 17.43 6.31 32.35
CA CYS A 91 16.47 6.00 31.29
C CYS A 91 16.80 6.81 30.04
N SER A 92 16.98 6.14 28.90
CA SER A 92 17.08 6.76 27.57
C SER A 92 16.56 5.77 26.52
N LEU A 93 15.93 6.32 25.49
CA LEU A 93 15.57 5.58 24.27
C LEU A 93 16.66 5.66 23.22
N ASP A 94 17.77 6.41 23.46
CA ASP A 94 18.83 6.60 22.45
C ASP A 94 19.36 5.24 21.95
N GLY A 95 19.46 5.13 20.64
CA GLY A 95 19.95 3.93 19.99
C GLY A 95 19.51 3.80 18.54
N THR A 96 20.10 2.83 17.86
CA THR A 96 19.69 2.44 16.50
C THR A 96 18.94 1.11 16.56
N TYR A 97 17.77 1.09 15.97
CA TYR A 97 16.82 -0.01 16.03
C TYR A 97 16.55 -0.57 14.64
N ASP A 98 16.86 -1.85 14.44
CA ASP A 98 16.60 -2.59 13.21
C ASP A 98 15.17 -3.13 13.20
N GLY A 99 14.32 -2.60 12.30
CA GLY A 99 12.92 -2.99 12.11
C GLY A 99 12.71 -4.21 11.20
N ASN A 100 13.77 -4.94 10.83
CA ASN A 100 13.79 -5.95 9.79
C ASN A 100 13.58 -7.38 10.28
N GLY A 101 13.13 -7.62 11.51
CA GLY A 101 12.78 -8.95 12.02
C GLY A 101 11.77 -9.70 11.13
N ARG A 102 10.96 -8.95 10.35
CA ARG A 102 10.17 -9.44 9.21
C ARG A 102 10.46 -8.55 8.01
N SER A 103 11.06 -9.10 6.96
CA SER A 103 11.50 -8.31 5.78
C SER A 103 11.25 -9.00 4.45
N ASN A 104 10.64 -10.17 4.42
CA ASN A 104 10.33 -10.88 3.18
C ASN A 104 8.83 -11.14 3.11
N PHE A 105 8.18 -10.56 2.08
CA PHE A 105 6.75 -10.68 1.85
C PHE A 105 6.50 -11.23 0.44
N PHE A 106 5.53 -12.13 0.32
CA PHE A 106 5.11 -12.70 -0.95
C PHE A 106 3.66 -12.32 -1.20
N ILE A 107 3.41 -11.59 -2.28
CA ILE A 107 2.13 -10.97 -2.57
C ILE A 107 1.59 -11.58 -3.86
N PRO A 108 0.57 -12.43 -3.77
CA PRO A 108 -0.09 -13.00 -4.92
C PRO A 108 -1.17 -12.04 -5.44
N ASP A 109 -1.23 -11.89 -6.78
CA ASP A 109 -2.32 -11.22 -7.47
C ASP A 109 -2.98 -12.16 -8.47
N PHE A 110 -4.27 -11.94 -8.71
CA PHE A 110 -5.06 -12.66 -9.68
C PHE A 110 -6.00 -11.72 -10.42
N GLY A 111 -6.04 -11.82 -11.73
CA GLY A 111 -6.99 -11.12 -12.57
C GLY A 111 -7.72 -12.05 -13.53
N TYR A 112 -9.00 -11.79 -13.73
CA TYR A 112 -9.85 -12.44 -14.74
C TYR A 112 -10.72 -11.38 -15.40
N ASN A 113 -10.73 -11.34 -16.73
CA ASN A 113 -11.63 -10.52 -17.51
C ASN A 113 -12.27 -11.33 -18.63
N LYS A 114 -13.55 -11.11 -18.87
CA LYS A 114 -14.34 -11.77 -19.89
C LYS A 114 -15.20 -10.76 -20.64
N MET A 115 -15.04 -10.70 -21.95
CA MET A 115 -15.95 -9.98 -22.83
C MET A 115 -17.29 -10.71 -22.89
N ILE A 116 -18.37 -10.03 -22.51
CA ILE A 116 -19.74 -10.55 -22.61
C ILE A 116 -20.48 -10.04 -23.85
N SER A 117 -19.95 -8.97 -24.48
CA SER A 117 -20.30 -8.46 -25.81
C SER A 117 -19.08 -7.78 -26.44
N SER A 118 -19.20 -7.26 -27.63
CA SER A 118 -18.09 -6.52 -28.30
C SER A 118 -17.72 -5.22 -27.58
N ASP A 119 -18.56 -4.70 -26.69
CA ASP A 119 -18.42 -3.42 -26.03
C ASP A 119 -18.48 -3.51 -24.49
N THR A 120 -18.68 -4.69 -23.92
CA THR A 120 -18.89 -4.86 -22.48
C THR A 120 -18.07 -6.03 -21.94
N SER A 121 -17.39 -5.83 -20.81
CA SER A 121 -16.71 -6.89 -20.08
C SER A 121 -17.16 -6.95 -18.62
N VAL A 122 -16.96 -8.14 -18.05
CA VAL A 122 -17.05 -8.39 -16.61
C VAL A 122 -15.80 -9.12 -16.17
N GLY A 123 -15.34 -8.82 -14.98
CA GLY A 123 -14.11 -9.41 -14.47
C GLY A 123 -14.03 -9.37 -12.96
N VAL A 124 -12.92 -9.89 -12.44
CA VAL A 124 -12.55 -9.78 -11.04
C VAL A 124 -11.05 -9.64 -10.94
N SER A 125 -10.59 -8.69 -10.14
CA SER A 125 -9.18 -8.56 -9.75
C SER A 125 -9.06 -8.82 -8.25
N VAL A 126 -8.07 -9.62 -7.85
CA VAL A 126 -7.71 -9.92 -6.47
C VAL A 126 -6.27 -9.49 -6.28
N TYR A 127 -6.03 -8.57 -5.35
CA TYR A 127 -4.72 -7.96 -5.20
C TYR A 127 -4.47 -7.45 -3.78
N GLY A 128 -3.18 -7.41 -3.39
CA GLY A 128 -2.74 -6.72 -2.19
C GLY A 128 -2.93 -5.22 -2.35
N ASN A 129 -3.74 -4.60 -1.48
CA ASN A 129 -3.99 -3.16 -1.57
C ASN A 129 -2.93 -2.33 -0.83
N GLY A 130 -2.24 -2.92 0.14
CA GLY A 130 -1.23 -2.25 0.93
C GLY A 130 -0.98 -2.91 2.27
N GLY A 131 -0.06 -2.34 3.03
CA GLY A 131 0.27 -2.83 4.34
C GLY A 131 1.36 -2.03 5.03
N MET A 132 1.47 -2.23 6.35
CA MET A 132 2.54 -1.70 7.18
C MET A 132 3.10 -2.82 8.02
N ASN A 133 4.43 -2.95 8.06
CA ASN A 133 5.05 -4.00 8.83
C ASN A 133 6.39 -3.56 9.39
N THR A 134 6.61 -3.81 10.67
CA THR A 134 7.91 -3.73 11.34
C THR A 134 8.01 -4.84 12.38
N GLN A 135 9.23 -5.23 12.68
CA GLN A 135 9.55 -6.04 13.85
C GLN A 135 10.94 -5.68 14.34
N TYR A 136 11.00 -5.07 15.51
CA TYR A 136 12.21 -4.70 16.21
C TYR A 136 12.56 -5.79 17.21
N ASN A 137 13.66 -6.52 17.00
CA ASN A 137 14.14 -7.52 17.96
C ASN A 137 14.71 -6.87 19.23
N THR A 138 15.26 -5.65 19.11
CA THR A 138 15.54 -4.75 20.23
C THR A 138 14.39 -3.75 20.32
N ASN A 139 13.57 -3.86 21.36
CA ASN A 139 12.37 -3.03 21.51
C ASN A 139 12.75 -1.58 21.85
N PRO A 140 12.44 -0.58 20.99
CA PRO A 140 12.73 0.82 21.28
C PRO A 140 11.99 1.38 22.50
N PHE A 141 10.91 0.74 22.94
CA PHE A 141 10.09 1.14 24.10
C PHE A 141 10.40 0.34 25.38
N ALA A 142 11.46 -0.49 25.36
CA ALA A 142 11.88 -1.26 26.53
C ALA A 142 12.22 -0.38 27.76
N PRO A 143 12.83 0.80 27.61
CA PRO A 143 13.09 1.68 28.76
C PRO A 143 11.82 2.18 29.46
N PHE A 144 10.67 2.18 28.79
CA PHE A 144 9.36 2.47 29.39
C PHE A 144 8.70 1.26 30.05
N GLY A 145 9.31 0.07 29.99
CA GLY A 145 8.79 -1.17 30.55
C GLY A 145 8.09 -2.09 29.55
N SER A 146 8.13 -1.78 28.25
CA SER A 146 7.69 -2.71 27.21
C SER A 146 8.60 -3.92 27.13
N THR A 147 8.04 -5.10 26.91
CA THR A 147 8.77 -6.36 26.77
C THR A 147 8.48 -7.03 25.43
N GLY A 148 9.35 -7.95 25.02
CA GLY A 148 9.22 -8.64 23.74
C GLY A 148 9.59 -7.76 22.53
N ASN A 149 9.40 -8.28 21.32
CA ASN A 149 9.68 -7.58 20.08
C ASN A 149 8.60 -6.53 19.82
N ALA A 150 8.99 -5.26 19.56
CA ALA A 150 8.04 -4.24 19.16
C ALA A 150 7.78 -4.31 17.65
N GLY A 151 6.53 -4.07 17.24
CA GLY A 151 6.20 -3.96 15.84
C GLY A 151 4.71 -4.08 15.56
N ILE A 152 4.36 -3.82 14.31
CA ILE A 152 3.00 -4.01 13.79
C ILE A 152 3.03 -4.84 12.51
N ASN A 153 1.89 -5.41 12.18
CA ASN A 153 1.68 -6.11 10.92
C ASN A 153 0.26 -5.83 10.43
N LEU A 154 0.13 -4.94 9.45
CA LEU A 154 -1.12 -4.67 8.72
C LEU A 154 -1.00 -5.25 7.32
N SER A 155 -2.01 -5.97 6.87
CA SER A 155 -2.13 -6.45 5.50
C SER A 155 -3.54 -6.22 4.98
N GLN A 156 -3.68 -5.78 3.75
CA GLN A 156 -4.96 -5.48 3.11
C GLN A 156 -5.06 -6.18 1.76
N LEU A 157 -6.15 -6.88 1.53
CA LEU A 157 -6.49 -7.57 0.29
C LEU A 157 -7.80 -7.00 -0.26
N PHE A 158 -7.85 -6.75 -1.57
CA PHE A 158 -9.08 -6.46 -2.29
C PHE A 158 -9.50 -7.61 -3.19
N VAL A 159 -10.81 -7.85 -3.23
CA VAL A 159 -11.51 -8.60 -4.27
C VAL A 159 -12.43 -7.62 -4.98
N ALA A 160 -12.16 -7.35 -6.25
CA ALA A 160 -12.79 -6.26 -7.01
C ALA A 160 -13.57 -6.82 -8.23
N PRO A 161 -14.82 -7.35 -8.05
CA PRO A 161 -15.70 -7.60 -9.17
C PRO A 161 -15.95 -6.29 -9.92
N THR A 162 -15.82 -6.36 -11.25
CA THR A 162 -15.76 -5.19 -12.14
C THR A 162 -16.69 -5.37 -13.32
N TRP A 163 -17.37 -4.30 -13.68
CA TRP A 163 -18.08 -4.13 -14.95
C TRP A 163 -17.46 -2.96 -15.71
N SER A 164 -17.23 -3.15 -17.02
CA SER A 164 -16.66 -2.12 -17.89
C SER A 164 -17.36 -2.12 -19.25
N LYS A 165 -17.57 -0.93 -19.82
CA LYS A 165 -18.28 -0.76 -21.08
C LYS A 165 -17.69 0.35 -21.94
N LYS A 166 -17.54 0.07 -23.24
CA LYS A 166 -17.33 1.10 -24.27
C LYS A 166 -18.66 1.83 -24.50
N ILE A 167 -18.70 3.12 -24.20
CA ILE A 167 -19.89 3.97 -24.45
C ILE A 167 -19.92 4.49 -25.88
N ASN A 168 -18.78 4.46 -26.57
CA ASN A 168 -18.61 4.67 -27.99
C ASN A 168 -17.25 4.05 -28.42
N PRO A 169 -16.85 4.08 -29.72
CA PRO A 169 -15.62 3.46 -30.19
C PRO A 169 -14.32 3.92 -29.48
N THR A 170 -14.31 5.14 -28.94
CA THR A 170 -13.13 5.77 -28.35
C THR A 170 -13.19 5.95 -26.84
N ASN A 171 -14.35 5.74 -26.20
CA ASN A 171 -14.51 5.99 -24.77
C ASN A 171 -15.09 4.76 -24.05
N ALA A 172 -14.55 4.47 -22.86
CA ALA A 172 -15.04 3.45 -21.97
C ALA A 172 -15.20 3.99 -20.54
N VAL A 173 -16.13 3.38 -19.82
CA VAL A 173 -16.35 3.60 -18.37
C VAL A 173 -16.34 2.27 -17.66
N GLY A 174 -16.03 2.28 -16.37
CA GLY A 174 -16.03 1.08 -15.56
C GLY A 174 -16.35 1.38 -14.10
N VAL A 175 -16.83 0.34 -13.42
CA VAL A 175 -17.08 0.36 -11.98
C VAL A 175 -16.66 -0.95 -11.36
N SER A 176 -15.95 -0.87 -10.24
CA SER A 176 -15.57 -2.01 -9.40
C SER A 176 -16.18 -1.84 -8.01
N LEU A 177 -16.68 -2.93 -7.44
CA LEU A 177 -16.98 -3.02 -6.02
C LEU A 177 -15.72 -3.54 -5.31
N ASN A 178 -15.08 -2.72 -4.49
CA ASN A 178 -13.92 -3.13 -3.72
C ASN A 178 -14.38 -3.80 -2.41
N LEU A 179 -14.32 -5.13 -2.37
CA LEU A 179 -14.52 -5.91 -1.15
C LEU A 179 -13.16 -6.07 -0.48
N ALA A 180 -13.01 -5.52 0.72
CA ALA A 180 -11.75 -5.49 1.43
C ALA A 180 -11.73 -6.51 2.59
N TYR A 181 -10.59 -7.14 2.76
CA TYR A 181 -10.23 -7.93 3.92
C TYR A 181 -8.90 -7.43 4.46
N GLN A 182 -8.83 -7.15 5.76
CA GLN A 182 -7.57 -6.75 6.38
C GLN A 182 -7.29 -7.53 7.64
N MET A 183 -6.00 -7.70 7.92
CA MET A 183 -5.46 -8.35 9.11
C MET A 183 -4.53 -7.39 9.82
N PHE A 184 -4.58 -7.38 11.13
CA PHE A 184 -3.70 -6.54 11.95
C PHE A 184 -3.22 -7.26 13.19
N SER A 185 -1.98 -7.03 13.58
CA SER A 185 -1.42 -7.36 14.89
C SER A 185 -0.41 -6.31 15.33
N ALA A 186 -0.32 -6.07 16.63
CA ALA A 186 0.71 -5.26 17.27
C ALA A 186 1.34 -6.05 18.43
N THR A 187 2.64 -5.90 18.62
CA THR A 187 3.40 -6.57 19.69
C THR A 187 4.37 -5.61 20.37
N GLY A 188 4.69 -5.90 21.64
CA GLY A 188 5.74 -5.20 22.37
C GLY A 188 5.44 -3.75 22.75
N LEU A 189 4.18 -3.35 22.86
CA LEU A 189 3.74 -2.01 23.23
C LEU A 189 3.18 -1.94 24.65
N GLY A 190 3.54 -2.89 25.53
CA GLY A 190 2.96 -3.04 26.87
C GLY A 190 3.05 -1.79 27.75
N ALA A 191 4.08 -0.94 27.58
CA ALA A 191 4.19 0.33 28.30
C ALA A 191 3.02 1.29 28.03
N PHE A 192 2.34 1.14 26.88
CA PHE A 192 1.21 1.97 26.48
C PHE A 192 -0.15 1.32 26.77
N ASP A 193 -0.16 0.05 27.23
CA ASP A 193 -1.39 -0.72 27.51
C ASP A 193 -1.82 -0.59 28.97
N ASN A 194 -2.16 0.62 29.38
CA ASN A 194 -2.62 0.94 30.72
C ASN A 194 -3.59 2.13 30.71
N PRO A 195 -4.38 2.36 31.82
CA PRO A 195 -5.39 3.41 31.87
C PRO A 195 -4.85 4.84 31.73
N ALA A 196 -3.54 5.07 31.89
CA ALA A 196 -2.96 6.40 31.70
C ALA A 196 -2.75 6.72 30.22
N PHE A 197 -2.47 5.69 29.36
CA PHE A 197 -2.21 5.88 27.94
C PHE A 197 -3.39 5.50 27.03
N SER A 198 -4.16 4.47 27.41
CA SER A 198 -5.22 3.91 26.57
C SER A 198 -6.61 4.09 27.19
N SER A 199 -7.58 4.42 26.36
CA SER A 199 -9.00 4.47 26.70
C SER A 199 -9.62 3.07 26.87
N ASN A 200 -8.95 2.02 26.38
CA ASN A 200 -9.35 0.64 26.54
C ASN A 200 -8.12 -0.26 26.83
N PRO A 201 -7.57 -0.22 28.05
CA PRO A 201 -6.44 -1.05 28.44
C PRO A 201 -6.73 -2.55 28.27
N GLY A 202 -5.68 -3.31 27.91
CA GLY A 202 -5.76 -4.71 27.52
C GLY A 202 -6.09 -4.92 26.04
N SER A 203 -6.25 -3.83 25.28
CA SER A 203 -6.57 -3.89 23.84
C SER A 203 -5.61 -3.02 23.00
N VAL A 204 -4.34 -2.92 23.40
CA VAL A 204 -3.31 -2.14 22.68
C VAL A 204 -2.35 -3.06 21.95
N THR A 205 -1.91 -4.15 22.58
CA THR A 205 -0.78 -4.97 22.10
C THR A 205 -0.93 -6.44 22.49
N ASP A 206 -0.22 -7.30 21.76
CA ASP A 206 -0.06 -8.74 22.06
C ASP A 206 -1.38 -9.55 22.08
N ASN A 207 -2.40 -9.07 21.39
CA ASN A 207 -3.74 -9.67 21.30
C ASN A 207 -3.92 -10.59 20.06
N GLY A 208 -2.79 -11.05 19.48
CA GLY A 208 -2.82 -11.90 18.29
C GLY A 208 -3.23 -11.15 17.02
N THR A 209 -3.60 -11.89 15.99
CA THR A 209 -4.09 -11.29 14.75
C THR A 209 -5.59 -11.04 14.82
N ASP A 210 -6.01 -9.82 14.63
CA ASP A 210 -7.41 -9.44 14.42
C ASP A 210 -7.69 -9.21 12.94
N THR A 211 -8.95 -9.36 12.54
CA THR A 211 -9.36 -9.23 11.14
C THR A 211 -10.57 -8.33 11.01
N SER A 212 -10.66 -7.64 9.88
CA SER A 212 -11.85 -6.89 9.56
C SER A 212 -12.15 -6.93 8.06
N THR A 213 -13.42 -6.73 7.72
CA THR A 213 -13.89 -6.65 6.32
C THR A 213 -14.50 -5.29 6.07
N GLY A 214 -14.50 -4.89 4.80
CA GLY A 214 -15.06 -3.62 4.39
C GLY A 214 -15.43 -3.57 2.93
N TYR A 215 -15.97 -2.44 2.52
CA TYR A 215 -16.34 -2.22 1.13
C TYR A 215 -16.17 -0.76 0.72
N GLY A 216 -15.88 -0.59 -0.56
CA GLY A 216 -15.78 0.68 -1.26
C GLY A 216 -16.11 0.50 -2.74
N VAL A 217 -16.02 1.56 -3.50
CA VAL A 217 -16.22 1.51 -4.95
C VAL A 217 -15.09 2.24 -5.65
N ARG A 218 -14.74 1.75 -6.84
CA ARG A 218 -13.86 2.45 -7.77
C ARG A 218 -14.63 2.69 -9.07
N VAL A 219 -14.54 3.90 -9.60
CA VAL A 219 -15.09 4.27 -10.90
C VAL A 219 -13.97 4.77 -11.79
N GLY A 220 -14.11 4.60 -13.07
CA GLY A 220 -13.11 5.05 -14.02
C GLY A 220 -13.66 5.37 -15.39
N TRP A 221 -12.89 6.16 -16.09
CA TRP A 221 -13.10 6.52 -17.48
C TRP A 221 -11.77 6.45 -18.23
N THR A 222 -11.83 6.06 -19.51
CA THR A 222 -10.72 6.17 -20.45
C THR A 222 -11.25 6.61 -21.81
N GLY A 223 -10.52 7.47 -22.49
CA GLY A 223 -10.92 8.03 -23.78
C GLY A 223 -9.75 8.25 -24.73
N GLU A 224 -9.84 7.69 -25.94
CA GLU A 224 -8.92 7.95 -27.04
C GLU A 224 -9.27 9.29 -27.67
N VAL A 225 -8.47 10.32 -27.40
CA VAL A 225 -8.67 11.71 -27.90
C VAL A 225 -8.16 11.85 -29.34
N THR A 226 -7.09 11.13 -29.65
CA THR A 226 -6.55 10.95 -30.99
C THR A 226 -6.04 9.50 -31.11
N PRO A 227 -5.76 8.97 -32.32
CA PRO A 227 -5.19 7.64 -32.47
C PRO A 227 -3.86 7.42 -31.72
N MET A 228 -3.21 8.50 -31.29
CA MET A 228 -1.94 8.46 -30.55
C MET A 228 -2.09 8.77 -29.06
N VAL A 229 -3.19 9.38 -28.62
CA VAL A 229 -3.33 9.91 -27.25
C VAL A 229 -4.58 9.37 -26.59
N THR A 230 -4.40 8.69 -25.48
CA THR A 230 -5.45 8.22 -24.59
C THR A 230 -5.37 8.98 -23.28
N LEU A 231 -6.50 9.44 -22.76
CA LEU A 231 -6.65 10.00 -21.41
C LEU A 231 -7.38 9.01 -20.50
N GLY A 232 -7.16 9.11 -19.21
CA GLY A 232 -7.86 8.32 -18.22
C GLY A 232 -8.11 9.12 -16.95
N ALA A 233 -9.15 8.74 -16.22
CA ALA A 233 -9.46 9.25 -14.89
C ALA A 233 -10.03 8.13 -14.04
N THR A 234 -9.67 8.11 -12.75
CA THR A 234 -10.14 7.14 -11.79
C THR A 234 -10.42 7.79 -10.43
N TYR A 235 -11.39 7.25 -9.71
CA TYR A 235 -11.68 7.61 -8.32
C TYR A 235 -12.03 6.37 -7.53
N GLN A 236 -11.38 6.17 -6.39
CA GLN A 236 -11.73 5.18 -5.39
C GLN A 236 -12.28 5.88 -4.15
N SER A 237 -13.48 5.49 -3.73
CA SER A 237 -14.03 5.96 -2.46
C SER A 237 -13.20 5.46 -1.27
N LYS A 238 -13.29 6.14 -0.13
CA LYS A 238 -12.85 5.56 1.13
C LYS A 238 -13.53 4.19 1.31
N THR A 239 -12.73 3.15 1.60
CA THR A 239 -13.27 1.84 1.94
C THR A 239 -13.56 1.81 3.43
N LYS A 240 -14.84 1.67 3.78
CA LYS A 240 -15.27 1.57 5.18
C LYS A 240 -15.00 0.17 5.67
N MET A 241 -14.19 0.08 6.72
CA MET A 241 -13.81 -1.17 7.35
C MET A 241 -14.55 -1.41 8.67
N GLY A 242 -14.71 -2.67 9.04
CA GLY A 242 -15.03 -3.04 10.41
C GLY A 242 -13.89 -2.65 11.36
N LYS A 243 -14.18 -2.62 12.66
CA LYS A 243 -13.17 -2.29 13.68
C LYS A 243 -12.33 -3.52 14.05
N PHE A 244 -11.07 -3.29 14.37
CA PHE A 244 -10.22 -4.23 15.05
C PHE A 244 -10.55 -4.21 16.56
N SER A 245 -11.41 -5.12 17.02
CA SER A 245 -11.90 -5.15 18.39
C SER A 245 -10.79 -5.44 19.41
N ASN A 246 -9.84 -6.32 19.04
CA ASN A 246 -8.68 -6.68 19.85
C ASN A 246 -7.69 -5.51 20.01
N TYR A 247 -7.81 -4.47 19.18
CA TYR A 247 -6.95 -3.27 19.16
C TYR A 247 -7.76 -1.98 19.33
N SER A 248 -8.91 -2.09 20.02
CA SER A 248 -9.77 -0.94 20.33
C SER A 248 -9.11 0.09 21.26
N GLY A 249 -8.09 -0.31 22.01
CA GLY A 249 -7.27 0.58 22.83
C GLY A 249 -6.09 1.22 22.10
N LEU A 250 -5.83 0.83 20.84
CA LEU A 250 -4.70 1.36 20.03
C LEU A 250 -5.16 2.40 19.02
N PHE A 251 -6.06 2.02 18.10
CA PHE A 251 -6.46 2.90 17.01
C PHE A 251 -7.56 3.88 17.40
N ALA A 252 -7.47 5.12 16.90
CA ALA A 252 -8.50 6.14 17.02
C ALA A 252 -9.89 5.57 16.68
N GLY A 253 -10.92 6.02 17.40
CA GLY A 253 -12.28 5.52 17.20
C GLY A 253 -12.49 4.06 17.60
N GLN A 254 -11.71 3.57 18.58
CA GLN A 254 -11.83 2.21 19.14
C GLN A 254 -11.63 1.09 18.12
N GLY A 255 -10.46 1.11 17.48
CA GLY A 255 -10.07 0.06 16.52
C GLY A 255 -10.47 0.36 15.07
N SER A 256 -10.90 1.56 14.74
CA SER A 256 -11.24 1.92 13.35
C SER A 256 -9.98 2.10 12.50
N PHE A 257 -9.93 1.43 11.35
CA PHE A 257 -8.85 1.58 10.38
C PHE A 257 -9.41 1.43 8.95
N ASP A 258 -10.00 2.52 8.44
CA ASP A 258 -10.50 2.59 7.07
C ASP A 258 -9.33 2.65 6.06
N ILE A 259 -9.62 2.38 4.78
CA ILE A 259 -8.66 2.56 3.68
C ILE A 259 -8.97 3.88 2.99
N PRO A 260 -7.97 4.77 2.78
CA PRO A 260 -8.20 6.11 2.25
C PRO A 260 -8.80 6.13 0.86
N SER A 261 -9.50 7.18 0.54
CA SER A 261 -9.89 7.49 -0.83
C SER A 261 -8.68 7.89 -1.66
N ASN A 262 -8.72 7.60 -2.96
CA ASN A 262 -7.74 8.10 -3.91
C ASN A 262 -8.39 8.44 -5.26
N TYR A 263 -7.73 9.32 -6.01
CA TYR A 263 -8.15 9.67 -7.36
C TYR A 263 -6.96 10.09 -8.21
N GLY A 264 -7.08 9.89 -9.49
CA GLY A 264 -6.00 10.22 -10.41
C GLY A 264 -6.46 10.45 -11.83
N VAL A 265 -5.58 11.08 -12.59
CA VAL A 265 -5.71 11.27 -14.03
C VAL A 265 -4.43 10.80 -14.70
N GLY A 266 -4.56 10.30 -15.93
CA GLY A 266 -3.43 9.79 -16.70
C GLY A 266 -3.54 10.12 -18.18
N ILE A 267 -2.39 10.10 -18.82
CA ILE A 267 -2.23 10.21 -20.28
C ILE A 267 -1.32 9.09 -20.76
N ALA A 268 -1.69 8.46 -21.85
CA ALA A 268 -0.83 7.54 -22.60
C ALA A 268 -0.65 8.04 -24.03
N VAL A 269 0.59 8.10 -24.47
CA VAL A 269 0.97 8.60 -25.80
C VAL A 269 1.73 7.51 -26.57
N LYS A 270 1.20 7.06 -27.69
CA LYS A 270 1.91 6.22 -28.68
C LYS A 270 2.92 7.10 -29.41
N ALA A 271 4.11 7.28 -28.83
CA ALA A 271 5.15 8.16 -29.37
C ALA A 271 5.71 7.65 -30.70
N THR A 272 5.76 6.32 -30.87
CA THR A 272 6.08 5.61 -32.12
C THR A 272 5.20 4.35 -32.21
N PRO A 273 5.17 3.63 -33.35
CA PRO A 273 4.49 2.33 -33.43
C PRO A 273 4.96 1.30 -32.39
N ALA A 274 6.21 1.42 -31.90
CA ALA A 274 6.80 0.52 -30.94
C ALA A 274 6.87 1.10 -29.51
N THR A 275 6.65 2.40 -29.30
CA THR A 275 6.89 3.08 -28.02
C THR A 275 5.63 3.77 -27.51
N THR A 276 5.21 3.40 -26.31
CA THR A 276 4.15 4.10 -25.57
C THR A 276 4.74 4.71 -24.29
N VAL A 277 4.43 5.98 -24.05
CA VAL A 277 4.78 6.70 -22.82
C VAL A 277 3.50 6.97 -22.05
N ALA A 278 3.45 6.65 -20.77
CA ALA A 278 2.34 6.93 -19.89
C ALA A 278 2.78 7.84 -18.74
N PHE A 279 1.92 8.77 -18.34
CA PHE A 279 2.13 9.64 -17.19
C PHE A 279 0.82 9.75 -16.40
N ASP A 280 0.91 9.53 -15.08
CA ASP A 280 -0.22 9.64 -14.17
C ASP A 280 0.10 10.60 -13.04
N ILE A 281 -0.93 11.30 -12.56
CA ILE A 281 -0.95 12.05 -11.31
C ILE A 281 -2.05 11.45 -10.45
N GLU A 282 -1.69 11.01 -9.23
CA GLU A 282 -2.63 10.42 -8.30
C GLU A 282 -2.56 11.13 -6.94
N ARG A 283 -3.71 11.34 -6.30
CA ARG A 283 -3.84 11.86 -4.94
C ARG A 283 -4.35 10.76 -4.03
N VAL A 284 -3.68 10.54 -2.89
CA VAL A 284 -4.12 9.67 -1.81
C VAL A 284 -4.48 10.51 -0.60
N ASN A 285 -5.69 10.32 -0.09
CA ASN A 285 -6.25 11.12 1.00
C ASN A 285 -6.07 10.41 2.34
N TYR A 286 -4.83 10.28 2.84
CA TYR A 286 -4.55 9.66 4.14
C TYR A 286 -5.23 10.38 5.31
N GLU A 287 -5.47 11.69 5.18
CA GLU A 287 -6.16 12.50 6.19
C GLU A 287 -7.63 12.13 6.37
N ASP A 288 -8.22 11.35 5.45
CA ASP A 288 -9.57 10.78 5.60
C ASP A 288 -9.67 9.70 6.71
N VAL A 289 -8.52 9.18 7.19
CA VAL A 289 -8.44 8.04 8.11
C VAL A 289 -7.81 8.46 9.43
N PRO A 290 -8.58 8.70 10.50
CA PRO A 290 -8.06 9.18 11.79
C PRO A 290 -6.92 8.35 12.37
N ALA A 291 -7.00 7.00 12.31
CA ALA A 291 -5.93 6.11 12.78
C ALA A 291 -4.58 6.35 12.06
N VAL A 292 -4.60 6.91 10.85
CA VAL A 292 -3.40 7.24 10.07
C VAL A 292 -2.99 8.70 10.26
N SER A 293 -3.97 9.62 10.33
CA SER A 293 -3.72 11.08 10.19
C SER A 293 -3.72 11.87 11.48
N THR A 294 -4.37 11.38 12.56
CA THR A 294 -4.37 12.13 13.82
C THR A 294 -2.96 12.25 14.38
N THR A 295 -2.57 13.48 14.74
CA THR A 295 -1.22 13.77 15.22
C THR A 295 -1.03 13.38 16.68
N PHE A 296 0.20 12.97 17.04
CA PHE A 296 0.62 12.78 18.42
C PHE A 296 1.45 13.99 18.87
N THR A 297 0.82 14.93 19.52
CA THR A 297 1.46 16.20 19.95
C THR A 297 1.74 16.29 21.42
N SER A 298 1.09 15.46 22.23
CA SER A 298 1.25 15.40 23.69
C SER A 298 0.79 14.04 24.22
N VAL A 299 1.40 13.59 25.28
CA VAL A 299 0.93 12.41 26.01
C VAL A 299 -0.38 12.71 26.76
N PRO A 300 -1.18 11.67 27.13
CA PRO A 300 -2.40 11.85 27.91
C PRO A 300 -2.15 12.45 29.32
N PRO A 301 -3.20 12.99 29.97
CA PRO A 301 -3.10 13.60 31.32
C PRO A 301 -2.52 12.68 32.39
N GLY A 302 -2.73 11.35 32.28
CA GLY A 302 -2.14 10.35 33.18
C GLY A 302 -0.60 10.33 33.17
N PHE A 303 0.03 10.93 32.15
CA PHE A 303 1.48 11.10 32.01
C PHE A 303 1.90 12.59 32.07
N GLY A 304 1.03 13.46 32.60
CA GLY A 304 1.32 14.88 32.76
C GLY A 304 1.21 15.69 31.48
N GLY A 305 0.59 15.17 30.44
CA GLY A 305 0.30 15.88 29.19
C GLY A 305 -1.15 16.38 29.09
N THR A 306 -1.56 16.71 27.90
CA THR A 306 -2.91 17.20 27.56
C THR A 306 -3.51 16.47 26.37
N GLY A 307 -2.79 15.49 25.80
CA GLY A 307 -3.21 14.75 24.62
C GLY A 307 -4.30 13.73 24.90
N PRO A 308 -5.03 13.28 23.86
CA PRO A 308 -6.00 12.20 23.99
C PRO A 308 -5.33 10.85 24.20
N GLN A 309 -6.07 9.92 24.80
CA GLN A 309 -5.62 8.53 24.95
C GLN A 309 -5.66 7.78 23.62
N LEU A 310 -4.78 6.78 23.47
CA LEU A 310 -4.89 5.77 22.42
C LEU A 310 -6.31 5.15 22.45
N GLY A 311 -6.86 4.82 21.30
CA GLY A 311 -8.21 4.24 21.18
C GLY A 311 -9.36 5.25 21.30
N ALA A 312 -9.15 6.45 21.87
CA ALA A 312 -10.18 7.49 21.92
C ALA A 312 -10.65 7.90 20.52
N SER A 313 -11.81 8.57 20.42
CA SER A 313 -12.35 9.01 19.11
C SER A 313 -11.42 9.98 18.36
N ASP A 314 -10.68 10.78 19.12
CA ASP A 314 -9.65 11.73 18.71
C ASP A 314 -8.22 11.25 19.05
N GLY A 315 -8.10 9.97 19.39
CA GLY A 315 -6.83 9.34 19.77
C GLY A 315 -5.74 9.50 18.71
N PRO A 316 -4.45 9.51 19.14
CA PRO A 316 -3.36 9.67 18.20
C PRO A 316 -3.31 8.55 17.17
N GLY A 317 -2.92 8.91 15.96
CA GLY A 317 -2.54 8.03 14.86
C GLY A 317 -1.10 8.29 14.47
N PHE A 318 -0.77 8.08 13.21
CA PHE A 318 0.59 8.26 12.68
C PHE A 318 0.90 9.70 12.23
N GLY A 319 -0.09 10.60 12.22
CA GLY A 319 0.07 12.00 11.81
C GLY A 319 0.30 12.22 10.31
N TRP A 320 0.00 11.23 9.46
CA TRP A 320 0.27 11.28 8.03
C TRP A 320 -0.57 12.34 7.32
N LYS A 321 0.04 12.94 6.31
CA LYS A 321 -0.58 13.90 5.39
C LYS A 321 -1.00 13.22 4.10
N ASN A 322 -1.93 13.86 3.39
CA ASN A 322 -2.27 13.47 2.04
C ASN A 322 -1.06 13.60 1.11
N ILE A 323 -0.92 12.67 0.17
CA ILE A 323 0.19 12.69 -0.78
C ILE A 323 -0.30 12.82 -2.22
N THR A 324 0.53 13.44 -3.06
CA THR A 324 0.43 13.39 -4.51
C THR A 324 1.55 12.51 -5.04
N THR A 325 1.21 11.64 -5.99
CA THR A 325 2.14 10.74 -6.65
C THR A 325 2.22 11.08 -8.13
N LEU A 326 3.43 11.18 -8.66
CA LEU A 326 3.73 11.35 -10.08
C LEU A 326 4.34 10.05 -10.60
N LYS A 327 3.77 9.50 -11.68
CA LYS A 327 4.18 8.22 -12.25
C LYS A 327 4.49 8.41 -13.73
N LEU A 328 5.66 7.95 -14.17
CA LEU A 328 6.08 7.98 -15.56
C LEU A 328 6.48 6.57 -15.97
N GLY A 329 5.95 6.09 -17.08
CA GLY A 329 6.28 4.78 -17.63
C GLY A 329 6.53 4.81 -19.13
N VAL A 330 7.45 3.96 -19.58
CA VAL A 330 7.74 3.74 -21.00
C VAL A 330 7.63 2.25 -21.29
N SER A 331 6.85 1.90 -22.30
CA SER A 331 6.72 0.55 -22.85
C SER A 331 7.27 0.55 -24.28
N TYR A 332 8.21 -0.36 -24.55
CA TYR A 332 8.88 -0.49 -25.85
C TYR A 332 8.76 -1.91 -26.38
N VAL A 333 8.05 -2.09 -27.49
CA VAL A 333 7.97 -3.36 -28.22
C VAL A 333 9.29 -3.52 -28.99
N TYR A 334 10.21 -4.32 -28.40
CA TYR A 334 11.53 -4.58 -29.00
C TYR A 334 11.40 -5.45 -30.28
N ASP A 335 10.58 -6.49 -30.18
CA ASP A 335 10.19 -7.36 -31.29
C ASP A 335 8.77 -7.91 -31.02
N PRO A 336 8.15 -8.68 -31.96
CA PRO A 336 6.80 -9.21 -31.77
C PRO A 336 6.60 -10.12 -30.55
N LYS A 337 7.67 -10.57 -29.90
CA LYS A 337 7.62 -11.49 -28.73
C LYS A 337 8.15 -10.84 -27.46
N LEU A 338 8.80 -9.69 -27.51
CA LEU A 338 9.43 -9.05 -26.37
C LEU A 338 9.02 -7.60 -26.24
N THR A 339 8.43 -7.25 -25.11
CA THR A 339 8.17 -5.86 -24.70
C THR A 339 9.01 -5.55 -23.46
N LEU A 340 9.77 -4.46 -23.52
CA LEU A 340 10.56 -3.92 -22.43
C LEU A 340 9.82 -2.74 -21.79
N ARG A 341 9.96 -2.59 -20.45
CA ARG A 341 9.34 -1.49 -19.72
C ARG A 341 10.32 -0.88 -18.75
N ALA A 342 10.18 0.43 -18.56
CA ALA A 342 10.86 1.16 -17.50
C ALA A 342 9.90 2.21 -16.92
N GLY A 343 10.04 2.51 -15.64
CA GLY A 343 9.19 3.49 -15.00
C GLY A 343 9.88 4.21 -13.84
N PHE A 344 9.35 5.37 -13.53
CA PHE A 344 9.74 6.17 -12.37
C PHE A 344 8.48 6.63 -11.63
N ASN A 345 8.53 6.55 -10.31
CA ASN A 345 7.45 7.01 -9.43
C ASN A 345 8.05 7.94 -8.38
N HIS A 346 7.36 9.05 -8.13
CA HIS A 346 7.69 9.98 -7.05
C HIS A 346 6.44 10.31 -6.26
N CYS A 347 6.51 10.25 -4.94
CA CYS A 347 5.41 10.68 -4.07
C CYS A 347 5.87 11.72 -3.03
N ASP A 348 4.91 12.53 -2.55
CA ASP A 348 5.12 13.39 -1.39
C ASP A 348 5.47 12.55 -0.15
N GLN A 349 6.16 13.16 0.83
CA GLN A 349 6.41 12.54 2.13
C GLN A 349 5.14 12.62 3.00
N PRO A 350 4.53 11.47 3.40
CA PRO A 350 3.34 11.50 4.25
C PRO A 350 3.63 11.86 5.71
N ILE A 351 4.85 11.56 6.21
CA ILE A 351 5.21 11.67 7.62
C ILE A 351 5.87 13.03 7.89
N PRO A 352 5.23 13.96 8.65
CA PRO A 352 5.90 15.17 9.12
C PRO A 352 7.05 14.84 10.08
N ASP A 353 8.08 15.68 10.11
CA ASP A 353 9.25 15.55 11.00
C ASP A 353 8.86 15.53 12.49
N SER A 354 7.80 16.22 12.89
CA SER A 354 7.26 16.21 14.24
C SER A 354 6.50 14.95 14.63
N GLN A 355 6.26 14.01 13.70
CA GLN A 355 5.41 12.84 13.91
C GLN A 355 6.16 11.51 13.79
N THR A 356 7.48 11.51 13.85
CA THR A 356 8.29 10.31 13.61
C THR A 356 8.26 9.29 14.75
N LEU A 357 7.92 9.65 16.00
CA LEU A 357 7.96 8.72 17.14
C LEU A 357 7.06 7.49 16.92
N LEU A 358 5.75 7.68 16.68
CA LEU A 358 4.84 6.56 16.44
C LEU A 358 5.11 5.89 15.08
N ASN A 359 5.70 6.62 14.14
CA ASN A 359 6.09 6.11 12.82
C ASN A 359 7.33 5.20 12.86
N ILE A 360 7.99 5.01 14.00
CA ILE A 360 8.89 3.87 14.22
C ILE A 360 8.17 2.55 13.86
N LEU A 361 6.89 2.43 14.19
CA LEU A 361 6.09 1.24 13.89
C LEU A 361 5.66 1.15 12.41
N ALA A 362 5.56 2.28 11.70
CA ALA A 362 5.09 2.37 10.33
C ALA A 362 5.92 3.38 9.49
N PRO A 363 7.22 3.14 9.28
CA PRO A 363 8.13 4.12 8.64
C PRO A 363 7.97 4.15 7.11
N GLY A 364 6.81 4.57 6.59
CA GLY A 364 6.54 4.71 5.15
C GLY A 364 7.19 5.96 4.56
N VAL A 365 8.54 6.04 4.56
CA VAL A 365 9.29 7.27 4.24
C VAL A 365 9.84 7.34 2.80
N VAL A 366 9.81 6.25 2.03
CA VAL A 366 10.32 6.24 0.65
C VAL A 366 9.49 7.13 -0.27
N GLN A 367 10.15 7.79 -1.22
CA GLN A 367 9.52 8.75 -2.12
C GLN A 367 9.79 8.46 -3.60
N ASN A 368 10.95 7.93 -3.95
CA ASN A 368 11.41 7.77 -5.32
C ASN A 368 11.61 6.30 -5.65
N HIS A 369 11.04 5.84 -6.77
CA HIS A 369 11.11 4.46 -7.21
C HIS A 369 11.53 4.40 -8.67
N LEU A 370 12.44 3.49 -8.99
CA LEU A 370 12.80 3.13 -10.35
C LEU A 370 12.32 1.70 -10.62
N SER A 371 11.69 1.47 -11.75
CA SER A 371 11.24 0.15 -12.15
C SER A 371 11.74 -0.24 -13.54
N LEU A 372 11.98 -1.53 -13.72
CA LEU A 372 12.32 -2.16 -14.99
C LEU A 372 11.51 -3.44 -15.14
N GLY A 373 11.17 -3.80 -16.37
CA GLY A 373 10.51 -5.08 -16.63
C GLY A 373 10.49 -5.49 -18.07
N ALA A 374 10.06 -6.73 -18.27
CA ALA A 374 9.94 -7.33 -19.59
C ALA A 374 8.75 -8.28 -19.64
N THR A 375 8.12 -8.39 -20.80
CA THR A 375 7.10 -9.39 -21.12
C THR A 375 7.50 -10.16 -22.35
N TRP A 376 7.51 -11.49 -22.25
CA TRP A 376 7.71 -12.41 -23.36
C TRP A 376 6.39 -13.06 -23.76
N ILE A 377 6.08 -13.01 -25.06
CA ILE A 377 4.99 -13.80 -25.65
C ILE A 377 5.53 -15.18 -25.98
N LEU A 378 4.96 -16.19 -25.35
CA LEU A 378 5.36 -17.59 -25.50
C LEU A 378 4.70 -18.24 -26.74
N ALA A 379 5.13 -19.45 -27.11
CA ALA A 379 4.68 -20.13 -28.33
C ALA A 379 3.16 -20.41 -28.36
N ASN A 380 2.50 -20.46 -27.22
CA ASN A 380 1.04 -20.67 -27.07
C ASN A 380 0.26 -19.35 -26.92
N ASN A 381 0.89 -18.20 -27.23
CA ASN A 381 0.36 -16.85 -27.04
C ASN A 381 0.09 -16.47 -25.57
N SER A 382 0.56 -17.24 -24.61
CA SER A 382 0.59 -16.77 -23.22
C SER A 382 1.74 -15.80 -23.00
N GLU A 383 1.68 -15.05 -21.92
CA GLU A 383 2.64 -14.02 -21.57
C GLU A 383 3.34 -14.37 -20.26
N LEU A 384 4.66 -14.25 -20.25
CA LEU A 384 5.48 -14.27 -19.03
C LEU A 384 6.04 -12.87 -18.81
N SER A 385 5.71 -12.25 -17.69
CA SER A 385 6.24 -10.93 -17.36
C SER A 385 7.07 -10.97 -16.08
N VAL A 386 8.10 -10.11 -16.04
CA VAL A 386 8.90 -9.86 -14.85
C VAL A 386 9.02 -8.36 -14.63
N ALA A 387 9.08 -7.95 -13.36
CA ALA A 387 9.37 -6.58 -12.96
C ALA A 387 10.34 -6.57 -11.79
N TYR A 388 11.20 -5.56 -11.76
CA TYR A 388 12.01 -5.18 -10.60
C TYR A 388 11.70 -3.73 -10.26
N VAL A 389 11.46 -3.45 -8.99
CA VAL A 389 11.27 -2.09 -8.47
C VAL A 389 12.24 -1.86 -7.33
N HIS A 390 12.96 -0.75 -7.38
CA HIS A 390 13.82 -0.25 -6.32
C HIS A 390 13.30 1.08 -5.80
N ALA A 391 12.97 1.14 -4.52
CA ALA A 391 12.70 2.38 -3.80
C ALA A 391 13.98 2.90 -3.15
N PHE A 392 14.42 4.08 -3.58
CA PHE A 392 15.65 4.69 -3.08
C PHE A 392 15.54 5.02 -1.60
N GLN A 393 16.67 4.86 -0.91
CA GLN A 393 16.74 5.17 0.51
C GLN A 393 16.30 6.61 0.78
N GLN A 394 15.42 6.76 1.75
CA GLN A 394 14.96 8.05 2.27
C GLN A 394 15.06 8.05 3.78
N THR A 395 15.39 9.23 4.34
CA THR A 395 15.40 9.47 5.78
C THR A 395 14.49 10.66 6.10
N VAL A 396 13.64 10.50 7.10
CA VAL A 396 12.93 11.60 7.76
C VAL A 396 13.54 11.79 9.13
N ASN A 397 14.23 12.91 9.31
CA ASN A 397 14.78 13.29 10.60
C ASN A 397 13.67 13.87 11.47
N GLY A 398 13.59 13.42 12.72
CA GLY A 398 12.67 13.98 13.70
C GLY A 398 12.99 15.43 14.05
N SER A 399 11.97 16.20 14.37
CA SER A 399 12.09 17.58 14.87
C SER A 399 11.02 17.85 15.91
N GLY A 400 11.40 17.87 17.20
CA GLY A 400 10.43 17.91 18.31
C GLY A 400 9.52 16.68 18.34
N SER A 401 10.01 15.55 17.84
CA SER A 401 9.17 14.38 17.57
C SER A 401 8.83 13.55 18.80
N ILE A 402 9.66 13.63 19.85
CA ILE A 402 9.41 12.95 21.13
C ILE A 402 8.94 13.98 22.15
N PRO A 403 7.71 13.85 22.70
CA PRO A 403 7.21 14.77 23.73
C PRO A 403 8.15 14.87 24.92
N PRO A 404 8.29 16.06 25.55
CA PRO A 404 9.17 16.25 26.72
C PRO A 404 8.83 15.31 27.90
N GLN A 405 7.55 14.94 28.06
CA GLN A 405 7.09 14.00 29.09
C GLN A 405 7.61 12.57 28.86
N LEU A 406 8.02 12.22 27.63
CA LEU A 406 8.69 10.97 27.27
C LEU A 406 10.21 11.13 27.18
N GLY A 407 10.75 12.25 27.68
CA GLY A 407 12.18 12.52 27.72
C GLY A 407 12.73 13.40 26.58
N GLY A 408 11.88 13.86 25.66
CA GLY A 408 12.31 14.65 24.52
C GLY A 408 13.24 13.89 23.57
N GLY A 409 14.01 14.61 22.75
CA GLY A 409 14.87 14.02 21.72
C GLY A 409 14.11 13.79 20.41
N GLU A 410 14.77 13.11 19.47
CA GLU A 410 14.32 12.94 18.10
C GLU A 410 14.33 11.47 17.67
N ALA A 411 13.30 11.06 16.93
CA ALA A 411 13.27 9.76 16.25
C ALA A 411 13.51 9.99 14.74
N ASN A 412 14.54 9.39 14.19
CA ASN A 412 14.88 9.45 12.77
C ASN A 412 14.47 8.13 12.11
N LEU A 413 13.84 8.19 10.95
CA LEU A 413 13.33 7.02 10.22
C LEU A 413 14.03 6.90 8.89
N THR A 414 14.59 5.73 8.60
CA THR A 414 15.25 5.43 7.32
C THR A 414 14.66 4.19 6.70
N MET A 415 14.41 4.22 5.39
CA MET A 415 13.86 3.08 4.65
C MET A 415 14.36 3.04 3.21
N HIS A 416 14.52 1.84 2.67
CA HIS A 416 14.62 1.54 1.24
C HIS A 416 13.93 0.20 0.96
N GLU A 417 13.59 -0.06 -0.30
CA GLU A 417 12.84 -1.27 -0.65
C GLU A 417 13.29 -1.85 -1.98
N ASP A 418 13.15 -3.17 -2.11
CA ASP A 418 13.31 -3.91 -3.34
C ASP A 418 12.11 -4.83 -3.56
N SER A 419 11.64 -4.95 -4.79
CA SER A 419 10.65 -5.97 -5.16
C SER A 419 10.95 -6.62 -6.50
N ILE A 420 10.58 -7.89 -6.61
CA ILE A 420 10.64 -8.67 -7.85
C ILE A 420 9.28 -9.34 -8.04
N GLY A 421 8.60 -8.96 -9.12
CA GLY A 421 7.33 -9.53 -9.54
C GLY A 421 7.48 -10.46 -10.75
N VAL A 422 6.73 -11.54 -10.76
CA VAL A 422 6.58 -12.44 -11.90
C VAL A 422 5.10 -12.67 -12.16
N SER A 423 4.65 -12.56 -13.41
CA SER A 423 3.27 -12.89 -13.79
C SER A 423 3.21 -13.77 -15.03
N TYR A 424 2.16 -14.58 -15.08
CA TYR A 424 1.79 -15.41 -16.22
C TYR A 424 0.36 -15.11 -16.62
N GLY A 425 0.15 -14.75 -17.91
CA GLY A 425 -1.14 -14.37 -18.47
C GLY A 425 -1.49 -15.13 -19.75
N TRP A 426 -2.78 -15.30 -20.04
CA TRP A 426 -3.29 -15.91 -21.30
C TRP A 426 -4.71 -15.47 -21.63
#